data_ca5669986bb21b2120c03163d5c560b1
#
_entry.id   ca5669986bb21b2120c03163d5c560b1
#
_cell.length_a   1.000
_cell.length_b   1.000
_cell.length_c   1.000
_cell.angle_alpha   90.00
_cell.angle_beta   90.00
_cell.angle_gamma   90.00
#
_symmetry.space_group_name_H-M   'P 1'
#
loop_
_entity.id
_entity.type
_entity.pdbx_description
1 polymer ?
#
loop_
_entity_poly.entity_id
_entity_poly.type
_entity_poly.pdbx_seq_one_letter_code
_entity_poly.pdbx_strand_id
1 'polypeptide(L)'
;MKCIPANGQPATYNKLLHIFDKEVTFFKNILPRMKEFTGNDDLNSFVPECFGVGRVNGDLIMCLRDFSENGFKVTGKKEFHGLELIKTALEQLGRFHAVSMAMQSVGGEWNLYLHGYVSIINESTLSQA
;
A
#
# COMPACT_ATOMS: atom_id res chain seq x y z
N MET A 1 -5.46 -9.82 -7.66
CA MET A 1 -5.29 -8.85 -8.77
C MET A 1 -6.15 -7.63 -8.50
N LYS A 2 -5.61 -6.43 -8.69
CA LYS A 2 -6.32 -5.15 -8.56
C LYS A 2 -6.35 -4.49 -9.94
N CYS A 3 -7.49 -3.96 -10.36
CA CYS A 3 -7.69 -3.42 -11.70
C CYS A 3 -8.43 -2.07 -11.65
N ILE A 4 -8.01 -1.11 -12.47
CA ILE A 4 -8.75 0.11 -12.77
C ILE A 4 -9.15 0.07 -14.25
N PRO A 5 -10.45 -0.07 -14.54
CA PRO A 5 -10.95 -0.16 -15.90
C PRO A 5 -10.79 1.18 -16.63
N ALA A 6 -10.43 1.14 -17.91
CA ALA A 6 -10.24 2.32 -18.77
C ALA A 6 -11.54 3.09 -19.06
N ASN A 7 -12.70 2.44 -18.89
CA ASN A 7 -14.02 2.97 -19.30
C ASN A 7 -14.80 3.67 -18.18
N GLY A 8 -14.14 4.10 -17.10
CA GLY A 8 -14.77 4.84 -16.00
C GLY A 8 -15.14 6.27 -16.38
N GLN A 9 -16.09 6.88 -15.63
CA GLN A 9 -16.37 8.32 -15.76
C GLN A 9 -15.09 9.13 -15.46
N PRO A 10 -14.78 10.20 -16.23
CA PRO A 10 -13.47 10.88 -16.15
C PRO A 10 -13.07 11.35 -14.75
N ALA A 11 -14.00 11.93 -13.97
CA ALA A 11 -13.68 12.39 -12.61
C ALA A 11 -13.40 11.23 -11.64
N THR A 12 -14.16 10.15 -11.71
CA THR A 12 -13.95 8.94 -10.90
C THR A 12 -12.67 8.22 -11.32
N TYR A 13 -12.40 8.18 -12.63
CA TYR A 13 -11.18 7.57 -13.18
C TYR A 13 -9.93 8.29 -12.70
N ASN A 14 -9.89 9.63 -12.77
CA ASN A 14 -8.76 10.41 -12.29
C ASN A 14 -8.49 10.20 -10.79
N LYS A 15 -9.54 10.17 -9.97
CA LYS A 15 -9.42 9.87 -8.54
C LYS A 15 -8.85 8.47 -8.28
N LEU A 16 -9.31 7.47 -9.01
CA LEU A 16 -8.81 6.10 -8.91
C LEU A 16 -7.36 5.99 -9.39
N LEU A 17 -6.98 6.72 -10.44
CA LEU A 17 -5.59 6.78 -10.89
C LEU A 17 -4.65 7.31 -9.81
N HIS A 18 -5.00 8.40 -9.13
CA HIS A 18 -4.17 8.93 -8.04
C HIS A 18 -4.01 7.94 -6.88
N ILE A 19 -5.06 7.21 -6.52
CA ILE A 19 -4.98 6.16 -5.49
C ILE A 19 -4.08 5.03 -5.97
N PHE A 20 -4.22 4.62 -7.22
CA PHE A 20 -3.42 3.54 -7.80
C PHE A 20 -1.94 3.92 -7.90
N ASP A 21 -1.62 5.14 -8.30
CA ASP A 21 -0.24 5.62 -8.37
C ASP A 21 0.44 5.61 -7.00
N LYS A 22 -0.28 5.97 -5.93
CA LYS A 22 0.21 5.86 -4.56
C LYS A 22 0.50 4.41 -4.17
N GLU A 23 -0.40 3.50 -4.49
CA GLU A 23 -0.18 2.08 -4.21
C GLU A 23 0.99 1.52 -5.02
N VAL A 24 1.09 1.87 -6.30
CA VAL A 24 2.23 1.47 -7.14
C VAL A 24 3.55 1.99 -6.56
N THR A 25 3.60 3.25 -6.17
CA THR A 25 4.78 3.86 -5.54
C THR A 25 5.14 3.13 -4.24
N PHE A 26 4.15 2.83 -3.42
CA PHE A 26 4.35 2.06 -2.20
C PHE A 26 4.97 0.70 -2.49
N PHE A 27 4.36 -0.10 -3.35
CA PHE A 27 4.82 -1.46 -3.62
C PHE A 27 6.14 -1.53 -4.38
N LYS A 28 6.41 -0.61 -5.30
CA LYS A 28 7.62 -0.62 -6.13
C LYS A 28 8.82 0.07 -5.50
N ASN A 29 8.59 1.13 -4.74
CA ASN A 29 9.67 1.99 -4.27
C ASN A 29 9.85 1.95 -2.75
N ILE A 30 8.73 2.07 -2.00
CA ILE A 30 8.79 2.22 -0.54
C ILE A 30 8.99 0.86 0.13
N LEU A 31 8.13 -0.10 -0.16
CA LEU A 31 8.15 -1.42 0.48
C LEU A 31 9.47 -2.17 0.29
N PRO A 32 10.10 -2.22 -0.90
CA PRO A 32 11.40 -2.87 -1.06
C PRO A 32 12.48 -2.28 -0.16
N ARG A 33 12.52 -0.96 0.00
CA ARG A 33 13.47 -0.29 0.89
C ARG A 33 13.20 -0.56 2.36
N MET A 34 11.92 -0.63 2.76
CA MET A 34 11.54 -1.04 4.11
C MET A 34 12.03 -2.46 4.40
N LYS A 35 11.86 -3.37 3.46
CA LYS A 35 12.33 -4.76 3.57
C LYS A 35 13.86 -4.85 3.66
N GLU A 36 14.58 -4.11 2.83
CA GLU A 36 16.05 -4.04 2.89
C GLU A 36 16.52 -3.51 4.24
N PHE A 37 15.88 -2.46 4.75
CA PHE A 37 16.21 -1.87 6.05
C PHE A 37 15.99 -2.83 7.23
N THR A 38 14.95 -3.66 7.18
CA THR A 38 14.62 -4.63 8.24
C THR A 38 15.32 -5.98 8.09
N GLY A 39 16.05 -6.23 6.99
CA GLY A 39 16.63 -7.54 6.70
C GLY A 39 15.64 -8.56 6.14
N ASN A 40 14.55 -8.09 5.52
CA ASN A 40 13.61 -8.80 4.63
C ASN A 40 12.42 -9.56 5.20
N ASP A 41 12.43 -10.14 6.39
CA ASP A 41 11.40 -11.17 6.66
C ASP A 41 10.17 -10.69 7.40
N ASP A 42 10.27 -9.70 8.25
CA ASP A 42 9.16 -9.31 9.13
C ASP A 42 7.94 -8.73 8.39
N LEU A 43 8.16 -8.02 7.29
CA LEU A 43 7.08 -7.38 6.53
C LEU A 43 6.36 -8.34 5.57
N ASN A 44 7.00 -9.44 5.18
CA ASN A 44 6.45 -10.41 4.22
C ASN A 44 5.25 -11.19 4.77
N SER A 45 5.11 -11.26 6.09
CA SER A 45 4.05 -12.01 6.74
C SER A 45 2.67 -11.36 6.63
N PHE A 46 2.60 -10.04 6.41
CA PHE A 46 1.34 -9.29 6.37
C PHE A 46 1.21 -8.25 5.24
N VAL A 47 2.30 -7.99 4.50
CA VAL A 47 2.26 -7.12 3.31
C VAL A 47 2.47 -7.97 2.07
N PRO A 48 1.50 -8.03 1.13
CA PRO A 48 1.62 -8.87 -0.05
C PRO A 48 2.76 -8.41 -0.95
N GLU A 49 3.44 -9.37 -1.55
CA GLU A 49 4.40 -9.12 -2.61
C GLU A 49 3.69 -8.62 -3.87
N CYS A 50 4.24 -7.61 -4.54
CA CYS A 50 3.78 -7.13 -5.83
C CYS A 50 4.59 -7.78 -6.95
N PHE A 51 3.96 -8.66 -7.71
CA PHE A 51 4.59 -9.36 -8.84
C PHE A 51 4.75 -8.48 -10.07
N GLY A 52 3.90 -7.45 -10.21
CA GLY A 52 3.99 -6.54 -11.33
C GLY A 52 2.84 -5.54 -11.43
N VAL A 53 3.10 -4.50 -12.21
CA VAL A 53 2.14 -3.46 -12.56
C VAL A 53 2.23 -3.23 -14.06
N GLY A 54 1.10 -3.15 -14.74
CA GLY A 54 1.07 -2.96 -16.19
C GLY A 54 -0.31 -2.51 -16.70
N ARG A 55 -0.44 -2.51 -18.02
CA ARG A 55 -1.71 -2.27 -18.71
C ARG A 55 -2.09 -3.48 -19.54
N VAL A 56 -3.36 -3.85 -19.48
CA VAL A 56 -3.95 -4.89 -20.34
C VAL A 56 -5.23 -4.32 -20.93
N ASN A 57 -5.31 -4.24 -22.24
CA ASN A 57 -6.45 -3.67 -22.99
C ASN A 57 -6.85 -2.24 -22.52
N GLY A 58 -5.86 -1.45 -22.09
CA GLY A 58 -6.08 -0.10 -21.56
C GLY A 58 -6.31 -0.04 -20.05
N ASP A 59 -6.69 -1.13 -19.42
CA ASP A 59 -6.90 -1.22 -17.97
C ASP A 59 -5.56 -1.24 -17.23
N LEU A 60 -5.48 -0.49 -16.12
CA LEU A 60 -4.35 -0.57 -15.20
C LEU A 60 -4.51 -1.77 -14.28
N ILE A 61 -3.47 -2.60 -14.22
CA ILE A 61 -3.48 -3.84 -13.44
C ILE A 61 -2.27 -3.87 -12.50
N MET A 62 -2.51 -4.27 -11.23
CA MET A 62 -1.49 -4.61 -10.27
C MET A 62 -1.71 -6.03 -9.76
N CYS A 63 -0.68 -6.86 -9.87
CA CYS A 63 -0.70 -8.26 -9.42
C CYS A 63 -0.01 -8.36 -8.08
N LEU A 64 -0.77 -8.72 -7.04
CA LEU A 64 -0.29 -8.95 -5.69
C LEU A 64 -0.40 -10.44 -5.35
N ARG A 65 0.45 -10.90 -4.43
CA ARG A 65 0.35 -12.25 -3.85
C ARG A 65 -1.03 -12.44 -3.23
N ASP A 66 -1.64 -13.59 -3.49
CA ASP A 66 -2.87 -14.00 -2.83
C ASP A 66 -2.54 -14.68 -1.49
N PHE A 67 -3.00 -14.11 -0.40
CA PHE A 67 -2.83 -14.66 0.93
C PHE A 67 -3.84 -15.75 1.29
N SER A 68 -4.85 -15.99 0.47
CA SER A 68 -5.83 -17.06 0.70
C SER A 68 -5.16 -18.44 0.75
N GLU A 69 -4.12 -18.66 -0.04
CA GLU A 69 -3.28 -19.87 -0.03
C GLU A 69 -2.58 -20.09 1.32
N ASN A 70 -2.31 -19.01 2.07
CA ASN A 70 -1.72 -19.03 3.40
C ASN A 70 -2.77 -19.10 4.53
N GLY A 71 -4.04 -19.33 4.19
CA GLY A 71 -5.13 -19.45 5.16
C GLY A 71 -5.76 -18.13 5.61
N PHE A 72 -5.36 -16.98 5.03
CA PHE A 72 -6.01 -15.70 5.29
C PHE A 72 -7.42 -15.69 4.70
N LYS A 73 -8.37 -15.18 5.45
CA LYS A 73 -9.78 -15.07 5.04
C LYS A 73 -10.27 -13.64 5.23
N VAL A 74 -11.12 -13.20 4.31
CA VAL A 74 -11.84 -11.94 4.46
C VAL A 74 -12.95 -12.15 5.47
N THR A 75 -12.95 -11.38 6.54
CA THR A 75 -14.03 -11.39 7.53
C THR A 75 -15.26 -10.68 6.98
N GLY A 76 -16.45 -11.19 7.32
CA GLY A 76 -17.72 -10.58 6.88
C GLY A 76 -17.89 -9.16 7.44
N LYS A 77 -18.51 -8.27 6.67
CA LYS A 77 -18.73 -6.87 7.06
C LYS A 77 -19.57 -6.68 8.34
N LYS A 78 -20.28 -7.70 8.78
CA LYS A 78 -21.15 -7.71 9.98
C LYS A 78 -20.58 -8.52 11.14
N GLU A 79 -19.41 -9.12 10.98
CA GLU A 79 -18.78 -9.89 12.04
C GLU A 79 -18.08 -8.97 13.02
N PHE A 80 -18.37 -9.10 14.30
CA PHE A 80 -17.61 -8.46 15.35
C PHE A 80 -16.23 -9.10 15.42
N HIS A 81 -15.20 -8.32 15.21
CA HIS A 81 -13.83 -8.79 15.38
C HIS A 81 -13.53 -8.95 16.86
N GLY A 82 -13.14 -10.16 17.25
CA GLY A 82 -12.69 -10.41 18.60
C GLY A 82 -11.47 -9.55 18.98
N LEU A 83 -11.32 -9.28 20.26
CA LEU A 83 -10.23 -8.44 20.79
C LEU A 83 -8.85 -8.91 20.33
N GLU A 84 -8.63 -10.21 20.24
CA GLU A 84 -7.35 -10.79 19.80
C GLU A 84 -7.03 -10.45 18.33
N LEU A 85 -8.03 -10.42 17.45
CA LEU A 85 -7.81 -10.04 16.06
C LEU A 85 -7.46 -8.54 15.95
N ILE A 86 -8.16 -7.69 16.72
CA ILE A 86 -7.87 -6.26 16.77
C ILE A 86 -6.47 -6.01 17.31
N LYS A 87 -6.08 -6.69 18.39
CA LYS A 87 -4.75 -6.62 18.97
C LYS A 87 -3.67 -7.00 17.97
N THR A 88 -3.82 -8.14 17.30
CA THR A 88 -2.90 -8.60 16.25
C THR A 88 -2.77 -7.57 15.13
N ALA A 89 -3.88 -7.01 14.65
CA ALA A 89 -3.86 -5.99 13.60
C ALA A 89 -3.11 -4.71 14.05
N LEU A 90 -3.34 -4.27 15.29
CA LEU A 90 -2.64 -3.10 15.85
C LEU A 90 -1.14 -3.36 16.07
N GLU A 91 -0.76 -4.57 16.47
CA GLU A 91 0.63 -4.97 16.59
C GLU A 91 1.36 -4.93 15.23
N GLN A 92 0.76 -5.46 14.18
CA GLN A 92 1.34 -5.42 12.83
C GLN A 92 1.42 -3.98 12.30
N LEU A 93 0.38 -3.18 12.51
CA LEU A 93 0.38 -1.77 12.14
C LEU A 93 1.48 -1.01 12.90
N GLY A 94 1.64 -1.26 14.20
CA GLY A 94 2.69 -0.67 15.02
C GLY A 94 4.10 -1.02 14.52
N ARG A 95 4.33 -2.29 14.15
CA ARG A 95 5.60 -2.73 13.53
C ARG A 95 5.88 -1.99 12.23
N PHE A 96 4.87 -1.89 11.36
CA PHE A 96 5.00 -1.18 10.09
C PHE A 96 5.37 0.30 10.30
N HIS A 97 4.70 0.98 11.23
CA HIS A 97 5.01 2.37 11.56
C HIS A 97 6.39 2.52 12.19
N ALA A 98 6.80 1.60 13.06
CA ALA A 98 8.13 1.63 13.68
C ALA A 98 9.25 1.55 12.64
N VAL A 99 9.12 0.70 11.62
CA VAL A 99 10.08 0.64 10.50
C VAL A 99 10.14 1.98 9.77
N SER A 100 8.99 2.56 9.43
CA SER A 100 8.91 3.84 8.74
C SER A 100 9.56 4.98 9.55
N MET A 101 9.31 5.03 10.86
CA MET A 101 9.92 6.03 11.76
C MET A 101 11.42 5.82 11.93
N ALA A 102 11.87 4.57 12.05
CA ALA A 102 13.30 4.25 12.14
C ALA A 102 14.05 4.66 10.87
N MET A 103 13.49 4.38 9.69
CA MET A 103 14.06 4.83 8.41
C MET A 103 14.13 6.35 8.31
N GLN A 104 13.12 7.06 8.80
CA GLN A 104 13.12 8.52 8.85
C GLN A 104 14.21 9.07 9.77
N SER A 105 14.47 8.43 10.90
CA SER A 105 15.48 8.87 11.87
C SER A 105 16.92 8.70 11.36
N VAL A 106 17.16 7.72 10.51
CA VAL A 106 18.48 7.48 9.89
C VAL A 106 18.78 8.50 8.78
N GLY A 107 17.75 9.16 8.24
CA GLY A 107 17.90 10.21 7.22
C GLY A 107 18.16 9.69 5.81
N GLY A 108 18.71 10.59 4.96
CA GLY A 108 19.06 10.26 3.57
C GLY A 108 17.90 10.37 2.58
N GLU A 109 17.97 9.62 1.48
CA GLU A 109 16.98 9.65 0.39
C GLU A 109 15.54 9.29 0.84
N TRP A 110 15.39 8.63 2.00
CA TRP A 110 14.08 8.29 2.54
C TRP A 110 13.21 9.54 2.76
N ASN A 111 13.79 10.63 3.25
CA ASN A 111 13.08 11.89 3.44
C ASN A 111 12.56 12.48 2.13
N LEU A 112 13.29 12.32 1.03
CA LEU A 112 12.85 12.75 -0.30
C LEU A 112 11.61 11.96 -0.78
N TYR A 113 11.58 10.66 -0.53
CA TYR A 113 10.42 9.82 -0.87
C TYR A 113 9.18 10.15 -0.04
N LEU A 114 9.35 10.39 1.27
CA LEU A 114 8.26 10.81 2.14
C LEU A 114 7.73 12.19 1.75
N HIS A 115 8.61 13.15 1.46
CA HIS A 115 8.20 14.49 1.00
C HIS A 115 7.48 14.41 -0.35
N GLY A 116 7.96 13.65 -1.30
CA GLY A 116 7.28 13.42 -2.58
C GLY A 116 5.91 12.77 -2.38
N TYR A 117 5.80 11.79 -1.49
CA TYR A 117 4.54 11.12 -1.18
C TYR A 117 3.54 12.06 -0.49
N VAL A 118 4.01 12.88 0.45
CA VAL A 118 3.19 13.88 1.17
C VAL A 118 2.76 15.00 0.23
N SER A 119 3.60 15.47 -0.70
CA SER A 119 3.23 16.49 -1.68
C SER A 119 2.11 16.00 -2.60
N ILE A 120 2.15 14.74 -3.07
CA ILE A 120 1.09 14.12 -3.85
C ILE A 120 -0.24 14.07 -3.06
N ILE A 121 -0.18 13.81 -1.75
CA ILE A 121 -1.36 13.82 -0.89
C ILE A 121 -1.93 15.24 -0.77
N ASN A 122 -1.09 16.24 -0.57
CA ASN A 122 -1.52 17.63 -0.38
C ASN A 122 -2.12 18.23 -1.65
N GLU A 123 -1.54 17.98 -2.83
CA GLU A 123 -2.09 18.43 -4.11
C GLU A 123 -3.47 17.81 -4.39
N SER A 124 -3.69 16.55 -4.03
CA SER A 124 -4.98 15.89 -4.21
C SER A 124 -6.07 16.40 -3.29
N THR A 125 -5.71 17.01 -2.14
CA THR A 125 -6.65 17.58 -1.17
C THR A 125 -6.99 19.04 -1.48
N LEU A 126 -6.06 19.81 -2.03
CA LEU A 126 -6.26 21.23 -2.37
C LEU A 126 -7.03 21.44 -3.68
N SER A 127 -7.07 20.45 -4.58
CA SER A 127 -7.87 20.53 -5.82
C SER A 127 -9.36 20.27 -5.61
N GLN A 128 -9.82 20.05 -4.37
CA GLN A 128 -11.24 19.83 -4.01
C GLN A 128 -11.85 20.96 -3.17
N ALA A 129 -11.14 22.05 -2.96
CA ALA A 129 -11.62 23.28 -2.37
C ALA A 129 -11.81 24.35 -3.46
#